data_6f4aa095026b5072d85e93a359ae0027
#
_entry.id   6f4aa095026b5072d85e93a359ae0027
#
_cell.length_a   1.000
_cell.length_b   1.000
_cell.length_c   1.000
_cell.angle_alpha   90.00
_cell.angle_beta   90.00
_cell.angle_gamma   90.00
#
_symmetry.space_group_name_H-M   'P 1'
#
loop_
_entity.id
_entity.type
_entity.pdbx_description
1 polymer ?
#
loop_
_entity_poly.entity_id
_entity_poly.type
_entity_poly.pdbx_seq_one_letter_code
_entity_poly.pdbx_strand_id
1 'polypeptide(L)'
;MRVAVLCGGFGAARFLDGLRRVPGLTLTCIANTADDLDYAGVHVSPDVDTVTYALAGLFDEGRGFGLAGDTFRNAEALRRYGSGWFAVGDVDLATSLRRTGLLRAGASLSDATADLGRALGVEAAVVPMSDDPVRTVVVTDEGRLPFQEYLVARRARPAVRAVEHEGLAAARPAPAVLPALTGADLVVLAPSSPVASLAPILGLPGVGAALAAATVVAVSPVVSGQAPATPPEQSRARVRAAFMAAGGLEHSATAVAGLYAGFLDGFVLDERDAAEAGAVRALGVDVVPADTLARGPGRVALAETVLAFAAR
;
A
#
# COMPACT_ATOMS: atom_id res chain seq x y z
N MET A 1 17.71 -0.14 14.28
CA MET A 1 16.37 -0.66 14.56
C MET A 1 15.82 -1.34 13.32
N ARG A 2 15.27 -2.56 13.45
CA ARG A 2 14.64 -3.31 12.35
C ARG A 2 13.16 -2.98 12.31
N VAL A 3 12.66 -2.48 11.19
CA VAL A 3 11.27 -2.09 11.01
C VAL A 3 10.67 -2.85 9.83
N ALA A 4 9.59 -3.59 10.07
CA ALA A 4 8.79 -4.19 9.02
C ALA A 4 7.58 -3.29 8.74
N VAL A 5 7.30 -3.00 7.46
CA VAL A 5 6.21 -2.11 7.07
C VAL A 5 5.26 -2.83 6.13
N LEU A 6 4.00 -3.01 6.54
CA LEU A 6 2.94 -3.48 5.65
C LEU A 6 2.41 -2.29 4.86
N CYS A 7 2.46 -2.35 3.54
CA CYS A 7 2.26 -1.17 2.72
C CYS A 7 1.68 -1.47 1.33
N GLY A 8 1.08 -0.43 0.75
CA GLY A 8 0.63 -0.37 -0.64
C GLY A 8 0.09 1.01 -0.98
N GLY A 9 0.30 1.44 -2.21
CA GLY A 9 -0.24 2.66 -2.78
C GLY A 9 0.36 3.97 -2.29
N PHE A 10 -0.32 5.04 -2.64
CA PHE A 10 0.16 6.43 -2.51
C PHE A 10 0.43 6.88 -1.07
N GLY A 11 -0.46 6.52 -0.13
CA GLY A 11 -0.30 6.91 1.27
C GLY A 11 0.98 6.32 1.87
N ALA A 12 1.21 5.02 1.60
CA ALA A 12 2.45 4.35 1.98
C ALA A 12 3.68 4.99 1.35
N ALA A 13 3.64 5.32 0.05
CA ALA A 13 4.76 5.95 -0.64
C ALA A 13 5.23 7.24 0.04
N ARG A 14 4.29 8.09 0.46
CA ARG A 14 4.60 9.34 1.16
C ARG A 14 5.19 9.10 2.55
N PHE A 15 4.66 8.14 3.28
CA PHE A 15 5.17 7.74 4.59
C PHE A 15 6.59 7.14 4.48
N LEU A 16 6.78 6.25 3.52
CA LEU A 16 8.08 5.61 3.25
C LEU A 16 9.16 6.60 2.79
N ASP A 17 8.78 7.66 2.05
CA ASP A 17 9.71 8.74 1.72
C ASP A 17 10.23 9.47 2.96
N GLY A 18 9.43 9.61 4.02
CA GLY A 18 9.89 10.09 5.33
C GLY A 18 10.76 9.07 6.04
N LEU A 19 10.28 7.83 6.14
CA LEU A 19 10.91 6.77 6.90
C LEU A 19 12.33 6.42 6.38
N ARG A 20 12.54 6.37 5.06
CA ARG A 20 13.85 6.08 4.44
C ARG A 20 14.92 7.14 4.78
N ARG A 21 14.52 8.32 5.23
CA ARG A 21 15.43 9.42 5.61
C ARG A 21 15.83 9.39 7.07
N VAL A 22 15.22 8.54 7.88
CA VAL A 22 15.60 8.36 9.29
C VAL A 22 16.82 7.44 9.35
N PRO A 23 17.94 7.90 9.93
CA PRO A 23 19.16 7.08 9.98
C PRO A 23 19.04 5.89 10.93
N GLY A 24 19.84 4.84 10.68
CA GLY A 24 19.97 3.69 11.58
C GLY A 24 18.80 2.69 11.51
N LEU A 25 17.97 2.76 10.47
CA LEU A 25 16.91 1.81 10.24
C LEU A 25 17.33 0.71 9.25
N THR A 26 16.89 -0.52 9.55
CA THR A 26 16.87 -1.63 8.60
C THR A 26 15.41 -1.87 8.24
N LEU A 27 15.03 -1.47 7.02
CA LEU A 27 13.64 -1.50 6.56
C LEU A 27 13.35 -2.74 5.74
N THR A 28 12.24 -3.42 6.03
CA THR A 28 11.62 -4.41 5.16
C THR A 28 10.20 -3.99 4.88
N CYS A 29 9.90 -3.66 3.63
CA CYS A 29 8.58 -3.22 3.17
C CYS A 29 7.84 -4.38 2.52
N ILE A 30 6.78 -4.87 3.17
CA ILE A 30 5.91 -5.94 2.67
C ILE A 30 4.80 -5.28 1.86
N ALA A 31 4.92 -5.37 0.53
CA ALA A 31 4.04 -4.68 -0.40
C ALA A 31 2.89 -5.57 -0.87
N ASN A 32 1.70 -5.00 -0.97
CA ASN A 32 0.53 -5.64 -1.56
C ASN A 32 0.77 -6.02 -3.02
N THR A 33 0.30 -7.20 -3.42
CA THR A 33 0.30 -7.71 -4.79
C THR A 33 -1.10 -8.05 -5.32
N ALA A 34 -2.14 -7.84 -4.51
CA ALA A 34 -3.50 -8.14 -4.92
C ALA A 34 -4.04 -7.19 -6.01
N ASP A 35 -3.34 -6.09 -6.26
CA ASP A 35 -3.65 -5.11 -7.29
C ASP A 35 -2.88 -5.35 -8.60
N ASP A 36 -2.03 -6.39 -8.63
CA ASP A 36 -1.25 -6.77 -9.80
C ASP A 36 -2.14 -7.15 -10.97
N LEU A 37 -1.69 -6.85 -12.17
CA LEU A 37 -2.42 -7.19 -13.38
C LEU A 37 -1.49 -7.51 -14.56
N ASP A 38 -1.99 -8.32 -15.48
CA ASP A 38 -1.36 -8.49 -16.77
C ASP A 38 -1.96 -7.47 -17.74
N TYR A 39 -1.14 -6.53 -18.22
CA TYR A 39 -1.56 -5.48 -19.12
C TYR A 39 -0.65 -5.41 -20.35
N ALA A 40 -1.23 -5.45 -21.53
CA ALA A 40 -0.49 -5.42 -22.82
C ALA A 40 0.65 -6.45 -22.90
N GLY A 41 0.49 -7.61 -22.28
CA GLY A 41 1.47 -8.71 -22.29
C GLY A 41 2.61 -8.58 -21.28
N VAL A 42 2.55 -7.59 -20.37
CA VAL A 42 3.50 -7.45 -19.28
C VAL A 42 2.81 -7.55 -17.92
N HIS A 43 3.54 -8.08 -16.93
CA HIS A 43 3.11 -8.11 -15.53
C HIS A 43 3.41 -6.77 -14.86
N VAL A 44 2.38 -6.10 -14.40
CA VAL A 44 2.44 -4.81 -13.70
C VAL A 44 2.08 -5.03 -12.23
N SER A 45 2.90 -4.52 -11.31
CA SER A 45 2.70 -4.62 -9.86
C SER A 45 2.61 -3.21 -9.25
N PRO A 46 1.44 -2.53 -9.31
CA PRO A 46 1.33 -1.11 -9.02
C PRO A 46 1.77 -0.72 -7.61
N ASP A 47 1.42 -1.50 -6.59
CA ASP A 47 1.79 -1.20 -5.21
C ASP A 47 3.27 -1.49 -4.93
N VAL A 48 3.81 -2.59 -5.45
CA VAL A 48 5.25 -2.93 -5.36
C VAL A 48 6.10 -1.85 -6.02
N ASP A 49 5.70 -1.40 -7.22
CA ASP A 49 6.41 -0.36 -7.98
C ASP A 49 6.34 0.99 -7.26
N THR A 50 5.15 1.37 -6.77
CA THR A 50 4.95 2.59 -5.99
C THR A 50 5.86 2.62 -4.75
N VAL A 51 5.93 1.52 -4.00
CA VAL A 51 6.80 1.37 -2.82
C VAL A 51 8.28 1.47 -3.21
N THR A 52 8.68 0.74 -4.25
CA THR A 52 10.06 0.72 -4.76
C THR A 52 10.49 2.11 -5.23
N TYR A 53 9.65 2.80 -6.01
CA TYR A 53 9.94 4.16 -6.50
C TYR A 53 10.00 5.19 -5.37
N ALA A 54 9.15 5.06 -4.35
CA ALA A 54 9.20 5.94 -3.18
C ALA A 54 10.52 5.78 -2.40
N LEU A 55 10.94 4.54 -2.18
CA LEU A 55 12.20 4.23 -1.50
C LEU A 55 13.44 4.65 -2.32
N ALA A 56 13.35 4.58 -3.65
CA ALA A 56 14.37 5.09 -4.55
C ALA A 56 14.38 6.64 -4.67
N GLY A 57 13.35 7.33 -4.19
CA GLY A 57 13.19 8.79 -4.36
C GLY A 57 12.76 9.20 -5.78
N LEU A 58 12.18 8.28 -6.55
CA LEU A 58 11.80 8.45 -7.95
C LEU A 58 10.27 8.58 -8.16
N PHE A 59 9.49 8.45 -7.11
CA PHE A 59 8.03 8.44 -7.19
C PHE A 59 7.45 9.79 -7.64
N ASP A 60 6.48 9.79 -8.57
CA ASP A 60 5.75 11.00 -8.98
C ASP A 60 4.57 11.29 -8.04
N GLU A 61 4.79 12.18 -7.08
CA GLU A 61 3.74 12.59 -6.14
C GLU A 61 2.63 13.42 -6.78
N GLY A 62 2.95 14.20 -7.79
CA GLY A 62 1.97 15.06 -8.48
C GLY A 62 0.92 14.23 -9.19
N ARG A 63 1.35 13.15 -9.81
CA ARG A 63 0.51 12.18 -10.50
C ARG A 63 -0.06 11.14 -9.56
N GLY A 64 0.69 10.82 -8.51
CA GLY A 64 0.35 9.82 -7.51
C GLY A 64 0.58 8.36 -7.95
N PHE A 65 1.29 8.14 -9.06
CA PHE A 65 1.76 6.83 -9.53
C PHE A 65 2.94 7.00 -10.50
N GLY A 66 3.71 5.93 -10.66
CA GLY A 66 4.84 5.88 -11.59
C GLY A 66 6.02 6.75 -11.19
N LEU A 67 6.92 6.99 -12.15
CA LEU A 67 8.18 7.70 -11.95
C LEU A 67 8.04 9.20 -12.27
N ALA A 68 8.70 10.03 -11.47
CA ALA A 68 8.78 11.47 -11.72
C ALA A 68 9.47 11.76 -13.06
N GLY A 69 8.88 12.64 -13.85
CA GLY A 69 9.40 13.01 -15.16
C GLY A 69 9.17 11.99 -16.28
N ASP A 70 8.46 10.90 -16.00
CA ASP A 70 8.15 9.88 -17.03
C ASP A 70 7.18 10.41 -18.09
N THR A 71 7.30 9.87 -19.31
CA THR A 71 6.43 10.15 -20.44
C THR A 71 5.46 9.00 -20.69
N PHE A 72 4.44 9.19 -21.57
CA PHE A 72 3.36 8.21 -21.80
C PHE A 72 3.15 7.96 -23.30
N ARG A 73 4.20 8.02 -24.09
CA ARG A 73 4.15 7.81 -25.55
C ARG A 73 3.67 6.40 -25.91
N ASN A 74 4.08 5.39 -25.13
CA ASN A 74 3.59 4.02 -25.28
C ASN A 74 2.06 3.94 -25.08
N ALA A 75 1.53 4.57 -24.04
CA ALA A 75 0.10 4.57 -23.75
C ALA A 75 -0.70 5.29 -24.83
N GLU A 76 -0.18 6.39 -25.38
CA GLU A 76 -0.77 7.09 -26.52
C GLU A 76 -0.78 6.21 -27.79
N ALA A 77 0.31 5.48 -28.04
CA ALA A 77 0.39 4.55 -29.17
C ALA A 77 -0.60 3.39 -29.00
N LEU A 78 -0.68 2.79 -27.80
CA LEU A 78 -1.59 1.69 -27.49
C LEU A 78 -3.06 2.06 -27.69
N ARG A 79 -3.45 3.32 -27.43
CA ARG A 79 -4.83 3.79 -27.69
C ARG A 79 -5.23 3.67 -29.15
N ARG A 80 -4.28 3.82 -30.09
CA ARG A 80 -4.55 3.65 -31.53
C ARG A 80 -4.89 2.21 -31.89
N TYR A 81 -4.46 1.24 -31.06
CA TYR A 81 -4.76 -0.18 -31.23
C TYR A 81 -5.96 -0.65 -30.38
N GLY A 82 -6.74 0.31 -29.82
CA GLY A 82 -7.90 -0.02 -28.98
C GLY A 82 -7.55 -0.41 -27.54
N SER A 83 -6.29 -0.23 -27.13
CA SER A 83 -5.78 -0.44 -25.76
C SER A 83 -5.38 0.91 -25.15
N GLY A 84 -4.73 0.93 -23.98
CA GLY A 84 -4.22 2.18 -23.38
C GLY A 84 -5.17 2.80 -22.35
N TRP A 85 -6.09 2.02 -21.79
CA TRP A 85 -6.91 2.46 -20.67
C TRP A 85 -6.12 2.54 -19.36
N PHE A 86 -5.07 1.72 -19.23
CA PHE A 86 -4.16 1.74 -18.10
C PHE A 86 -2.87 2.49 -18.52
N ALA A 87 -2.62 3.61 -17.88
CA ALA A 87 -1.49 4.46 -18.23
C ALA A 87 -0.22 4.03 -17.50
N VAL A 88 0.60 3.23 -18.15
CA VAL A 88 1.98 2.93 -17.72
C VAL A 88 2.91 3.94 -18.39
N GLY A 89 3.83 4.54 -17.64
CA GLY A 89 4.85 5.43 -18.20
C GLY A 89 5.86 4.68 -19.08
N ASP A 90 6.65 5.38 -19.87
CA ASP A 90 7.61 4.75 -20.78
C ASP A 90 8.76 4.08 -20.01
N VAL A 91 9.24 4.70 -18.93
CA VAL A 91 10.26 4.14 -18.02
C VAL A 91 9.65 3.11 -17.09
N ASP A 92 8.43 3.34 -16.57
CA ASP A 92 7.67 2.40 -15.77
C ASP A 92 7.39 1.09 -16.54
N LEU A 93 7.13 1.20 -17.86
CA LEU A 93 7.01 0.02 -18.73
C LEU A 93 8.32 -0.79 -18.79
N ALA A 94 9.49 -0.16 -18.73
CA ALA A 94 10.76 -0.88 -18.70
C ALA A 94 10.90 -1.73 -17.42
N THR A 95 10.43 -1.22 -16.26
CA THR A 95 10.34 -1.99 -15.02
C THR A 95 9.43 -3.21 -15.19
N SER A 96 8.25 -3.02 -15.75
CA SER A 96 7.28 -4.09 -16.01
C SER A 96 7.81 -5.13 -17.03
N LEU A 97 8.52 -4.70 -18.07
CA LEU A 97 9.18 -5.57 -19.04
C LEU A 97 10.27 -6.41 -18.38
N ARG A 98 11.13 -5.80 -17.56
CA ARG A 98 12.18 -6.52 -16.82
C ARG A 98 11.58 -7.57 -15.90
N ARG A 99 10.58 -7.19 -15.08
CA ARG A 99 9.83 -8.13 -14.22
C ARG A 99 9.27 -9.28 -15.04
N THR A 100 8.55 -8.99 -16.12
CA THR A 100 7.93 -10.00 -16.98
C THR A 100 8.96 -10.98 -17.55
N GLY A 101 10.12 -10.47 -17.98
CA GLY A 101 11.21 -11.29 -18.49
C GLY A 101 11.74 -12.26 -17.43
N LEU A 102 11.93 -11.80 -16.19
CA LEU A 102 12.38 -12.63 -15.06
C LEU A 102 11.33 -13.70 -14.72
N LEU A 103 10.05 -13.32 -14.60
CA LEU A 103 8.97 -14.27 -14.30
C LEU A 103 8.86 -15.36 -15.39
N ARG A 104 8.96 -14.99 -16.66
CA ARG A 104 8.97 -15.95 -17.78
C ARG A 104 10.21 -16.87 -17.79
N ALA A 105 11.31 -16.40 -17.24
CA ALA A 105 12.52 -17.20 -17.04
C ALA A 105 12.45 -18.13 -15.80
N GLY A 106 11.34 -18.12 -15.05
CA GLY A 106 11.09 -18.97 -13.90
C GLY A 106 11.50 -18.36 -12.55
N ALA A 107 11.87 -17.07 -12.51
CA ALA A 107 12.10 -16.38 -11.24
C ALA A 107 10.77 -16.16 -10.51
N SER A 108 10.81 -16.11 -9.16
CA SER A 108 9.68 -15.70 -8.35
C SER A 108 9.42 -14.19 -8.45
N LEU A 109 8.24 -13.72 -8.01
CA LEU A 109 7.97 -12.29 -7.89
C LEU A 109 8.90 -11.64 -6.87
N SER A 110 9.25 -12.37 -5.80
CA SER A 110 10.24 -11.96 -4.80
C SER A 110 11.61 -11.70 -5.44
N ASP A 111 12.10 -12.62 -6.29
CA ASP A 111 13.39 -12.48 -6.98
C ASP A 111 13.37 -11.29 -7.94
N ALA A 112 12.29 -11.15 -8.71
CA ALA A 112 12.11 -10.04 -9.64
C ALA A 112 12.06 -8.69 -8.92
N THR A 113 11.36 -8.61 -7.80
CA THR A 113 11.27 -7.40 -6.96
C THR A 113 12.63 -7.02 -6.38
N ALA A 114 13.38 -7.99 -5.87
CA ALA A 114 14.73 -7.76 -5.34
C ALA A 114 15.71 -7.31 -6.43
N ASP A 115 15.62 -7.87 -7.65
CA ASP A 115 16.42 -7.45 -8.82
C ASP A 115 16.16 -5.98 -9.18
N LEU A 116 14.89 -5.60 -9.27
CA LEU A 116 14.46 -4.23 -9.60
C LEU A 116 14.84 -3.23 -8.51
N GLY A 117 14.62 -3.56 -7.24
CA GLY A 117 15.00 -2.71 -6.11
C GLY A 117 16.51 -2.42 -6.12
N ARG A 118 17.32 -3.43 -6.35
CA ARG A 118 18.78 -3.31 -6.45
C ARG A 118 19.20 -2.43 -7.64
N ALA A 119 18.58 -2.63 -8.79
CA ALA A 119 18.85 -1.83 -9.99
C ALA A 119 18.49 -0.35 -9.82
N LEU A 120 17.49 -0.04 -8.99
CA LEU A 120 17.07 1.32 -8.66
C LEU A 120 17.78 1.91 -7.45
N GLY A 121 18.77 1.22 -6.85
CA GLY A 121 19.54 1.68 -5.71
C GLY A 121 18.76 1.76 -4.40
N VAL A 122 17.70 0.94 -4.25
CA VAL A 122 16.93 0.86 -3.01
C VAL A 122 17.70 0.07 -1.97
N GLU A 123 17.98 0.68 -0.82
CA GLU A 123 18.69 0.04 0.29
C GLU A 123 17.76 -0.85 1.13
N ALA A 124 16.49 -0.46 1.24
CA ALA A 124 15.48 -1.22 1.95
C ALA A 124 15.10 -2.52 1.21
N ALA A 125 14.75 -3.58 1.94
CA ALA A 125 14.16 -4.75 1.33
C ALA A 125 12.70 -4.48 0.95
N VAL A 126 12.35 -4.58 -0.33
CA VAL A 126 10.96 -4.60 -0.81
C VAL A 126 10.59 -6.05 -1.08
N VAL A 127 9.54 -6.52 -0.41
CA VAL A 127 9.09 -7.91 -0.45
C VAL A 127 7.64 -7.93 -0.89
N PRO A 128 7.27 -8.65 -1.96
CA PRO A 128 5.86 -8.88 -2.28
C PRO A 128 5.19 -9.65 -1.15
N MET A 129 3.92 -9.40 -0.87
CA MET A 129 3.20 -10.12 0.19
C MET A 129 3.16 -11.64 -0.07
N SER A 130 3.12 -12.02 -1.35
CA SER A 130 3.06 -13.40 -1.80
C SER A 130 3.68 -13.53 -3.20
N ASP A 131 4.28 -14.70 -3.49
CA ASP A 131 4.64 -15.10 -4.85
C ASP A 131 3.47 -15.81 -5.56
N ASP A 132 2.44 -16.21 -4.82
CA ASP A 132 1.22 -16.80 -5.36
C ASP A 132 0.28 -15.68 -5.86
N PRO A 133 -0.51 -15.90 -6.92
CA PRO A 133 -1.40 -14.90 -7.46
C PRO A 133 -2.59 -14.64 -6.52
N VAL A 134 -2.75 -13.39 -6.10
CA VAL A 134 -3.93 -12.87 -5.40
C VAL A 134 -4.47 -11.71 -6.22
N ARG A 135 -5.80 -11.58 -6.32
CA ARG A 135 -6.43 -10.49 -7.11
C ARG A 135 -7.57 -9.86 -6.35
N THR A 136 -7.51 -8.54 -6.21
CA THR A 136 -8.62 -7.74 -5.70
C THR A 136 -9.69 -7.62 -6.79
N VAL A 137 -10.89 -8.10 -6.48
CA VAL A 137 -12.07 -8.03 -7.33
C VAL A 137 -13.13 -7.16 -6.66
N VAL A 138 -13.60 -6.16 -7.38
CA VAL A 138 -14.66 -5.26 -6.91
C VAL A 138 -16.00 -5.77 -7.47
N VAL A 139 -16.88 -6.21 -6.59
CA VAL A 139 -18.26 -6.57 -6.93
C VAL A 139 -19.07 -5.29 -6.97
N THR A 140 -19.67 -4.99 -8.12
CA THR A 140 -20.42 -3.76 -8.34
C THR A 140 -21.84 -4.04 -8.84
N ASP A 141 -22.64 -3.01 -8.99
CA ASP A 141 -23.94 -3.07 -9.66
C ASP A 141 -23.83 -3.38 -11.17
N GLU A 142 -22.64 -3.17 -11.78
CA GLU A 142 -22.36 -3.55 -13.18
C GLU A 142 -21.69 -4.94 -13.31
N GLY A 143 -21.47 -5.66 -12.20
CA GLY A 143 -20.80 -6.97 -12.17
C GLY A 143 -19.47 -6.97 -11.45
N ARG A 144 -18.69 -8.01 -11.66
CA ARG A 144 -17.37 -8.22 -11.06
C ARG A 144 -16.30 -7.58 -11.92
N LEU A 145 -15.49 -6.70 -11.35
CA LEU A 145 -14.44 -5.98 -12.04
C LEU A 145 -13.09 -6.21 -11.35
N PRO A 146 -12.00 -6.49 -12.09
CA PRO A 146 -10.65 -6.38 -11.55
C PRO A 146 -10.43 -4.96 -10.99
N PHE A 147 -9.69 -4.85 -9.89
CA PHE A 147 -9.56 -3.56 -9.18
C PHE A 147 -9.06 -2.43 -10.08
N GLN A 148 -8.03 -2.68 -10.90
CA GLN A 148 -7.48 -1.65 -11.78
C GLN A 148 -8.46 -1.26 -12.89
N GLU A 149 -9.27 -2.20 -13.39
CA GLU A 149 -10.35 -1.87 -14.33
C GLU A 149 -11.39 -0.97 -13.66
N TYR A 150 -11.85 -1.33 -12.45
CA TYR A 150 -12.77 -0.50 -11.68
C TYR A 150 -12.20 0.90 -11.43
N LEU A 151 -10.96 0.99 -10.95
CA LEU A 151 -10.33 2.24 -10.55
C LEU A 151 -10.06 3.15 -11.76
N VAL A 152 -9.44 2.60 -12.81
CA VAL A 152 -8.88 3.39 -13.92
C VAL A 152 -9.85 3.44 -15.09
N ALA A 153 -10.25 2.28 -15.66
CA ALA A 153 -11.10 2.24 -16.84
C ALA A 153 -12.51 2.76 -16.53
N ARG A 154 -13.11 2.34 -15.41
CA ARG A 154 -14.45 2.77 -14.98
C ARG A 154 -14.42 4.01 -14.09
N ARG A 155 -13.22 4.56 -13.75
CA ARG A 155 -13.03 5.78 -12.94
C ARG A 155 -13.75 5.69 -11.57
N ALA A 156 -13.81 4.48 -11.01
CA ALA A 156 -14.51 4.16 -9.77
C ALA A 156 -15.97 4.69 -9.73
N ARG A 157 -16.69 4.61 -10.85
CA ARG A 157 -18.09 5.06 -10.96
C ARG A 157 -19.12 4.02 -10.52
N PRO A 158 -18.96 2.70 -10.87
CA PRO A 158 -19.93 1.69 -10.47
C PRO A 158 -20.06 1.63 -8.94
N ALA A 159 -21.27 1.40 -8.46
CA ALA A 159 -21.53 1.28 -7.03
C ALA A 159 -20.96 -0.02 -6.47
N VAL A 160 -20.12 0.07 -5.43
CA VAL A 160 -19.47 -1.08 -4.81
C VAL A 160 -20.45 -1.82 -3.90
N ARG A 161 -20.55 -3.13 -4.06
CA ARG A 161 -21.34 -4.05 -3.24
C ARG A 161 -20.47 -4.85 -2.28
N ALA A 162 -19.29 -5.30 -2.75
CA ALA A 162 -18.32 -6.04 -1.97
C ALA A 162 -16.92 -5.89 -2.59
N VAL A 163 -15.89 -6.20 -1.81
CA VAL A 163 -14.52 -6.36 -2.28
C VAL A 163 -14.07 -7.76 -1.90
N GLU A 164 -13.53 -8.50 -2.85
CA GLU A 164 -13.07 -9.87 -2.68
C GLU A 164 -11.60 -9.97 -3.06
N HIS A 165 -10.89 -10.92 -2.42
CA HIS A 165 -9.49 -11.20 -2.73
C HIS A 165 -9.38 -12.65 -3.25
N GLU A 166 -9.52 -12.80 -4.57
CA GLU A 166 -9.43 -14.11 -5.23
C GLU A 166 -8.02 -14.68 -5.07
N GLY A 167 -7.93 -15.98 -4.81
CA GLY A 167 -6.67 -16.68 -4.59
C GLY A 167 -6.11 -16.58 -3.16
N LEU A 168 -6.54 -15.63 -2.35
CA LEU A 168 -5.97 -15.36 -1.02
C LEU A 168 -6.02 -16.59 -0.09
N ALA A 169 -7.11 -17.37 -0.10
CA ALA A 169 -7.25 -18.55 0.74
C ALA A 169 -6.24 -19.66 0.44
N ALA A 170 -5.68 -19.69 -0.78
CA ALA A 170 -4.68 -20.66 -1.21
C ALA A 170 -3.25 -20.09 -1.20
N ALA A 171 -3.13 -18.76 -1.13
CA ALA A 171 -1.83 -18.09 -1.19
C ALA A 171 -1.03 -18.27 0.09
N ARG A 172 0.29 -18.31 -0.06
CA ARG A 172 1.25 -18.35 1.04
C ARG A 172 2.00 -17.03 1.10
N PRO A 173 2.40 -16.58 2.30
CA PRO A 173 3.32 -15.45 2.42
C PRO A 173 4.59 -15.73 1.62
N ALA A 174 5.14 -14.73 0.94
CA ALA A 174 6.44 -14.83 0.32
C ALA A 174 7.51 -15.18 1.38
N PRO A 175 8.61 -15.86 1.03
CA PRO A 175 9.54 -16.46 2.01
C PRO A 175 10.07 -15.48 3.06
N ALA A 176 10.24 -14.21 2.72
CA ALA A 176 10.77 -13.18 3.62
C ALA A 176 9.71 -12.53 4.54
N VAL A 177 8.41 -12.73 4.31
CA VAL A 177 7.34 -12.01 5.02
C VAL A 177 7.31 -12.35 6.52
N LEU A 178 7.13 -13.62 6.86
CA LEU A 178 7.06 -14.02 8.27
C LEU A 178 8.37 -13.77 9.04
N PRO A 179 9.57 -14.07 8.47
CA PRO A 179 10.83 -13.68 9.11
C PRO A 179 10.98 -12.17 9.33
N ALA A 180 10.49 -11.33 8.41
CA ALA A 180 10.52 -9.89 8.59
C ALA A 180 9.63 -9.43 9.75
N LEU A 181 8.42 -9.98 9.86
CA LEU A 181 7.49 -9.64 10.93
C LEU A 181 7.99 -10.11 12.32
N THR A 182 8.43 -11.36 12.41
CA THR A 182 8.90 -11.93 13.70
C THR A 182 10.26 -11.41 14.14
N GLY A 183 11.06 -10.93 13.18
CA GLY A 183 12.39 -10.36 13.45
C GLY A 183 12.40 -8.85 13.65
N ALA A 184 11.29 -8.15 13.46
CA ALA A 184 11.21 -6.70 13.60
C ALA A 184 11.24 -6.25 15.07
N ASP A 185 11.87 -5.11 15.30
CA ASP A 185 11.78 -4.38 16.57
C ASP A 185 10.46 -3.57 16.63
N LEU A 186 9.90 -3.25 15.45
CA LEU A 186 8.61 -2.58 15.25
C LEU A 186 7.99 -3.01 13.94
N VAL A 187 6.70 -3.32 13.94
CA VAL A 187 5.89 -3.50 12.74
C VAL A 187 4.99 -2.29 12.54
N VAL A 188 4.99 -1.74 11.33
CA VAL A 188 4.19 -0.57 10.99
C VAL A 188 3.18 -0.92 9.90
N LEU A 189 1.91 -0.65 10.14
CA LEU A 189 0.90 -0.60 9.10
C LEU A 189 0.90 0.82 8.53
N ALA A 190 1.44 0.98 7.32
CA ALA A 190 1.50 2.27 6.62
C ALA A 190 0.09 2.84 6.37
N PRO A 191 -0.07 4.15 6.08
CA PRO A 191 -1.36 4.76 5.77
C PRO A 191 -1.88 4.31 4.38
N SER A 192 -2.09 3.01 4.25
CA SER A 192 -2.57 2.29 3.07
C SER A 192 -4.06 2.01 3.18
N SER A 193 -4.72 1.70 2.06
CA SER A 193 -6.13 1.30 2.08
C SER A 193 -6.33 0.07 2.97
N PRO A 194 -7.20 0.14 3.99
CA PRO A 194 -7.46 -1.00 4.86
C PRO A 194 -7.98 -2.22 4.09
N VAL A 195 -8.81 -1.99 3.09
CA VAL A 195 -9.48 -3.05 2.32
C VAL A 195 -8.66 -3.48 1.10
N ALA A 196 -8.18 -2.52 0.29
CA ALA A 196 -7.50 -2.87 -0.96
C ALA A 196 -6.05 -3.33 -0.76
N SER A 197 -5.31 -2.70 0.17
CA SER A 197 -3.86 -2.95 0.29
C SER A 197 -3.50 -3.76 1.54
N LEU A 198 -4.09 -3.45 2.72
CA LEU A 198 -3.69 -4.14 3.96
C LEU A 198 -4.45 -5.45 4.17
N ALA A 199 -5.75 -5.52 3.87
CA ALA A 199 -6.52 -6.75 4.08
C ALA A 199 -5.94 -7.98 3.35
N PRO A 200 -5.45 -7.89 2.09
CA PRO A 200 -4.81 -9.03 1.45
C PRO A 200 -3.54 -9.52 2.18
N ILE A 201 -2.72 -8.59 2.69
CA ILE A 201 -1.50 -8.94 3.45
C ILE A 201 -1.90 -9.61 4.78
N LEU A 202 -2.86 -9.01 5.49
CA LEU A 202 -3.32 -9.49 6.80
C LEU A 202 -4.03 -10.85 6.72
N GLY A 203 -4.66 -11.15 5.58
CA GLY A 203 -5.35 -12.41 5.32
C GLY A 203 -4.43 -13.59 5.00
N LEU A 204 -3.13 -13.37 4.81
CA LEU A 204 -2.18 -14.46 4.55
C LEU A 204 -1.96 -15.32 5.81
N PRO A 205 -1.80 -16.64 5.65
CA PRO A 205 -1.61 -17.55 6.79
C PRO A 205 -0.37 -17.18 7.61
N GLY A 206 -0.53 -17.15 8.93
CA GLY A 206 0.55 -16.86 9.89
C GLY A 206 0.82 -15.36 10.14
N VAL A 207 0.38 -14.45 9.27
CA VAL A 207 0.60 -13.01 9.44
C VAL A 207 -0.08 -12.50 10.70
N GLY A 208 -1.36 -12.82 10.94
CA GLY A 208 -2.06 -12.42 12.16
C GLY A 208 -1.38 -12.89 13.45
N ALA A 209 -0.87 -14.13 13.47
CA ALA A 209 -0.13 -14.66 14.62
C ALA A 209 1.21 -13.94 14.83
N ALA A 210 1.92 -13.60 13.75
CA ALA A 210 3.17 -12.83 13.81
C ALA A 210 2.93 -11.41 14.35
N LEU A 211 1.84 -10.76 13.92
CA LEU A 211 1.47 -9.43 14.41
C LEU A 211 1.08 -9.45 15.89
N ALA A 212 0.32 -10.45 16.34
CA ALA A 212 -0.06 -10.58 17.74
C ALA A 212 1.13 -10.78 18.70
N ALA A 213 2.30 -11.17 18.18
CA ALA A 213 3.52 -11.34 18.95
C ALA A 213 4.53 -10.19 18.79
N ALA A 214 4.22 -9.17 17.98
CA ALA A 214 5.09 -8.06 17.68
C ALA A 214 4.55 -6.75 18.30
N THR A 215 5.40 -5.74 18.43
CA THR A 215 4.94 -4.36 18.66
C THR A 215 4.43 -3.78 17.35
N VAL A 216 3.14 -3.46 17.28
CA VAL A 216 2.48 -3.03 16.05
C VAL A 216 1.89 -1.63 16.17
N VAL A 217 2.25 -0.76 15.23
CA VAL A 217 1.70 0.59 15.12
C VAL A 217 1.08 0.80 13.75
N ALA A 218 -0.11 1.39 13.70
CA ALA A 218 -0.73 1.78 12.44
C ALA A 218 -0.80 3.30 12.30
N VAL A 219 -0.66 3.78 11.05
CA VAL A 219 -0.94 5.17 10.68
C VAL A 219 -2.26 5.23 9.94
N SER A 220 -3.16 6.11 10.39
CA SER A 220 -4.47 6.27 9.76
C SER A 220 -4.34 6.72 8.29
N PRO A 221 -4.98 6.03 7.35
CA PRO A 221 -5.14 6.51 5.98
C PRO A 221 -6.32 7.47 5.82
N VAL A 222 -7.13 7.63 6.87
CA VAL A 222 -8.33 8.47 6.88
C VAL A 222 -8.00 9.78 7.58
N VAL A 223 -8.41 10.89 6.96
CA VAL A 223 -8.46 12.21 7.57
C VAL A 223 -9.87 12.74 7.35
N SER A 224 -10.63 12.84 8.45
CA SER A 224 -12.04 13.23 8.42
C SER A 224 -12.17 14.73 8.19
N GLY A 225 -13.26 15.13 7.53
CA GLY A 225 -13.61 16.54 7.39
C GLY A 225 -12.71 17.39 6.49
N GLN A 226 -11.64 16.83 5.92
CA GLN A 226 -10.78 17.53 4.98
C GLN A 226 -10.95 16.98 3.56
N ALA A 227 -11.33 17.86 2.63
CA ALA A 227 -11.31 17.51 1.21
C ALA A 227 -9.85 17.27 0.76
N PRO A 228 -9.54 16.12 0.13
CA PRO A 228 -8.21 15.86 -0.39
C PRO A 228 -7.78 16.93 -1.40
N ALA A 229 -6.52 17.37 -1.31
CA ALA A 229 -6.04 18.54 -2.03
C ALA A 229 -5.89 18.35 -3.53
N THR A 230 -5.63 17.11 -3.96
CA THR A 230 -5.35 16.80 -5.37
C THR A 230 -6.36 15.81 -5.95
N PRO A 231 -6.61 15.82 -7.29
CA PRO A 231 -7.48 14.85 -7.93
C PRO A 231 -7.11 13.37 -7.65
N PRO A 232 -5.83 12.97 -7.64
CA PRO A 232 -5.45 11.63 -7.24
C PRO A 232 -5.83 11.27 -5.80
N GLU A 233 -5.63 12.19 -4.85
CA GLU A 233 -6.02 11.98 -3.44
C GLU A 233 -7.55 11.87 -3.31
N GLN A 234 -8.30 12.71 -4.02
CA GLN A 234 -9.78 12.69 -4.03
C GLN A 234 -10.31 11.34 -4.55
N SER A 235 -9.74 10.84 -5.65
CA SER A 235 -10.13 9.55 -6.21
C SER A 235 -9.89 8.41 -5.20
N ARG A 236 -8.73 8.38 -4.57
CA ARG A 236 -8.37 7.35 -3.58
C ARG A 236 -9.21 7.41 -2.32
N ALA A 237 -9.47 8.62 -1.80
CA ALA A 237 -10.33 8.79 -0.63
C ALA A 237 -11.75 8.29 -0.90
N ARG A 238 -12.29 8.61 -2.09
CA ARG A 238 -13.61 8.12 -2.52
C ARG A 238 -13.66 6.59 -2.62
N VAL A 239 -12.66 5.97 -3.26
CA VAL A 239 -12.57 4.51 -3.38
C VAL A 239 -12.45 3.85 -2.01
N ARG A 240 -11.59 4.38 -1.12
CA ARG A 240 -11.44 3.88 0.24
C ARG A 240 -12.75 3.95 1.01
N ALA A 241 -13.45 5.07 0.94
CA ALA A 241 -14.76 5.25 1.58
C ALA A 241 -15.80 4.24 1.05
N ALA A 242 -15.85 4.05 -0.29
CA ALA A 242 -16.76 3.09 -0.90
C ALA A 242 -16.44 1.64 -0.48
N PHE A 243 -15.16 1.28 -0.39
CA PHE A 243 -14.75 -0.06 0.03
C PHE A 243 -15.02 -0.32 1.51
N MET A 244 -14.76 0.66 2.38
CA MET A 244 -15.11 0.56 3.80
C MET A 244 -16.62 0.45 3.99
N ALA A 245 -17.41 1.28 3.30
CA ALA A 245 -18.87 1.23 3.37
C ALA A 245 -19.44 -0.11 2.88
N ALA A 246 -18.87 -0.71 1.82
CA ALA A 246 -19.28 -2.04 1.34
C ALA A 246 -18.99 -3.15 2.36
N GLY A 247 -17.99 -2.95 3.24
CA GLY A 247 -17.71 -3.81 4.40
C GLY A 247 -18.50 -3.45 5.67
N GLY A 248 -19.44 -2.51 5.60
CA GLY A 248 -20.23 -2.05 6.75
C GLY A 248 -19.44 -1.16 7.71
N LEU A 249 -18.33 -0.57 7.26
CA LEU A 249 -17.45 0.26 8.08
C LEU A 249 -17.67 1.73 7.80
N GLU A 250 -17.66 2.54 8.84
CA GLU A 250 -17.60 3.99 8.72
C GLU A 250 -16.23 4.44 8.18
N HIS A 251 -16.21 5.50 7.39
CA HIS A 251 -14.96 6.11 6.91
C HIS A 251 -14.39 7.05 7.98
N SER A 252 -13.86 6.48 9.06
CA SER A 252 -13.31 7.17 10.23
C SER A 252 -12.00 6.54 10.69
N ALA A 253 -11.18 7.29 11.42
CA ALA A 253 -9.94 6.80 12.01
C ALA A 253 -10.25 5.71 13.07
N THR A 254 -11.32 5.87 13.83
CA THR A 254 -11.78 4.90 14.82
C THR A 254 -12.16 3.56 14.18
N ALA A 255 -12.89 3.58 13.05
CA ALA A 255 -13.23 2.34 12.35
C ALA A 255 -11.99 1.62 11.80
N VAL A 256 -10.99 2.37 11.31
CA VAL A 256 -9.71 1.78 10.88
C VAL A 256 -8.96 1.16 12.06
N ALA A 257 -8.84 1.85 13.20
CA ALA A 257 -8.21 1.30 14.39
C ALA A 257 -8.93 0.03 14.87
N GLY A 258 -10.27 0.01 14.82
CA GLY A 258 -11.09 -1.14 15.20
C GLY A 258 -10.80 -2.40 14.36
N LEU A 259 -10.43 -2.26 13.09
CA LEU A 259 -10.04 -3.40 12.24
C LEU A 259 -8.79 -4.11 12.74
N TYR A 260 -7.92 -3.41 13.46
CA TYR A 260 -6.61 -3.89 13.88
C TYR A 260 -6.49 -4.08 15.39
N ALA A 261 -7.52 -3.73 16.18
CA ALA A 261 -7.49 -3.69 17.64
C ALA A 261 -7.01 -5.00 18.29
N GLY A 262 -7.20 -6.16 17.63
CA GLY A 262 -6.77 -7.46 18.15
C GLY A 262 -5.25 -7.67 18.22
N PHE A 263 -4.45 -6.80 17.58
CA PHE A 263 -2.98 -6.90 17.56
C PHE A 263 -2.28 -5.52 17.56
N LEU A 264 -3.03 -4.43 17.69
CA LEU A 264 -2.50 -3.08 17.57
C LEU A 264 -2.12 -2.52 18.94
N ASP A 265 -0.86 -2.11 19.11
CA ASP A 265 -0.37 -1.43 20.32
C ASP A 265 -0.53 0.09 20.23
N GLY A 266 -0.25 0.66 19.05
CA GLY A 266 -0.28 2.10 18.83
C GLY A 266 -0.98 2.51 17.54
N PHE A 267 -1.62 3.67 17.57
CA PHE A 267 -2.30 4.27 16.41
C PHE A 267 -1.95 5.74 16.27
N VAL A 268 -1.45 6.11 15.11
CA VAL A 268 -1.22 7.52 14.76
C VAL A 268 -2.37 7.98 13.87
N LEU A 269 -3.22 8.86 14.41
CA LEU A 269 -4.29 9.50 13.67
C LEU A 269 -3.91 10.93 13.30
N ASP A 270 -4.59 11.50 12.33
CA ASP A 270 -4.36 12.89 11.94
C ASP A 270 -4.76 13.87 13.05
N GLU A 271 -4.04 14.98 13.19
CA GLU A 271 -4.36 16.03 14.17
C GLU A 271 -5.79 16.56 14.01
N ARG A 272 -6.30 16.55 12.78
CA ARG A 272 -7.67 16.99 12.45
C ARG A 272 -8.73 16.05 12.99
N ASP A 273 -8.35 14.79 13.24
CA ASP A 273 -9.19 13.74 13.81
C ASP A 273 -8.93 13.52 15.31
N ALA A 274 -8.23 14.45 15.99
CA ALA A 274 -7.88 14.32 17.41
C ALA A 274 -9.09 14.08 18.32
N ALA A 275 -10.28 14.51 17.93
CA ALA A 275 -11.53 14.24 18.62
C ALA A 275 -11.86 12.72 18.71
N GLU A 276 -11.40 11.91 17.76
CA GLU A 276 -11.59 10.46 17.74
C GLU A 276 -10.63 9.71 18.69
N ALA A 277 -9.59 10.37 19.20
CA ALA A 277 -8.56 9.73 20.02
C ALA A 277 -9.13 9.02 21.28
N GLY A 278 -10.19 9.57 21.87
CA GLY A 278 -10.87 8.93 23.00
C GLY A 278 -11.53 7.61 22.64
N ALA A 279 -12.19 7.55 21.50
CA ALA A 279 -12.83 6.34 21.00
C ALA A 279 -11.80 5.26 20.63
N VAL A 280 -10.67 5.64 20.03
CA VAL A 280 -9.59 4.70 19.71
C VAL A 280 -8.95 4.15 21.00
N ARG A 281 -8.69 5.00 22.02
CA ARG A 281 -8.18 4.52 23.32
C ARG A 281 -9.14 3.54 24.01
N ALA A 282 -10.44 3.69 23.81
CA ALA A 282 -11.42 2.76 24.35
C ALA A 282 -11.31 1.34 23.75
N LEU A 283 -10.63 1.19 22.59
CA LEU A 283 -10.27 -0.11 22.02
C LEU A 283 -9.03 -0.75 22.68
N GLY A 284 -8.40 -0.10 23.65
CA GLY A 284 -7.18 -0.57 24.29
C GLY A 284 -5.89 -0.19 23.57
N VAL A 285 -5.96 0.72 22.57
CA VAL A 285 -4.83 1.13 21.72
C VAL A 285 -4.27 2.47 22.19
N ASP A 286 -2.93 2.59 22.28
CA ASP A 286 -2.28 3.89 22.54
C ASP A 286 -2.40 4.80 21.30
N VAL A 287 -2.64 6.09 21.49
CA VAL A 287 -2.98 7.03 20.40
C VAL A 287 -2.14 8.29 20.47
N VAL A 288 -1.55 8.62 19.32
CA VAL A 288 -0.83 9.89 19.12
C VAL A 288 -1.40 10.62 17.90
N PRO A 289 -1.91 11.86 18.06
CA PRO A 289 -2.21 12.72 16.94
C PRO A 289 -0.92 13.25 16.30
N ALA A 290 -0.85 13.26 14.96
CA ALA A 290 0.24 13.84 14.18
C ALA A 290 -0.27 14.30 12.81
N ASP A 291 0.49 15.14 12.09
CA ASP A 291 0.15 15.50 10.70
C ASP A 291 0.43 14.32 9.75
N THR A 292 -0.57 13.46 9.54
CA THR A 292 -0.45 12.28 8.64
C THR A 292 -0.41 12.67 7.16
N LEU A 293 -0.78 13.92 6.82
CA LEU A 293 -0.69 14.49 5.48
C LEU A 293 0.59 15.28 5.25
N ALA A 294 1.55 15.20 6.17
CA ALA A 294 2.82 15.92 6.15
C ALA A 294 3.53 15.88 4.79
N ARG A 295 4.20 16.98 4.47
CA ARG A 295 4.99 17.15 3.24
C ARG A 295 6.43 17.53 3.59
N GLY A 296 7.34 17.23 2.66
CA GLY A 296 8.74 17.61 2.84
C GLY A 296 9.34 17.11 4.17
N PRO A 297 9.96 17.99 4.97
CA PRO A 297 10.56 17.61 6.26
C PRO A 297 9.58 17.03 7.29
N GLY A 298 8.30 17.43 7.22
CA GLY A 298 7.27 16.92 8.12
C GLY A 298 7.04 15.41 8.02
N ARG A 299 7.40 14.79 6.90
CA ARG A 299 7.34 13.32 6.74
C ARG A 299 8.33 12.60 7.65
N VAL A 300 9.50 13.18 7.87
CA VAL A 300 10.49 12.63 8.79
C VAL A 300 9.95 12.72 10.22
N ALA A 301 9.35 13.85 10.60
CA ALA A 301 8.73 14.02 11.91
C ALA A 301 7.58 13.00 12.16
N LEU A 302 6.75 12.73 11.13
CA LEU A 302 5.73 11.68 11.21
C LEU A 302 6.37 10.29 11.42
N ALA A 303 7.42 9.98 10.66
CA ALA A 303 8.15 8.72 10.79
C ALA A 303 8.76 8.57 12.20
N GLU A 304 9.40 9.61 12.74
CA GLU A 304 9.96 9.63 14.09
C GLU A 304 8.87 9.44 15.16
N THR A 305 7.69 10.06 14.98
CA THR A 305 6.54 9.86 15.86
C THR A 305 6.12 8.39 15.91
N VAL A 306 6.04 7.73 14.75
CA VAL A 306 5.72 6.30 14.65
C VAL A 306 6.80 5.44 15.31
N LEU A 307 8.08 5.73 15.03
CA LEU A 307 9.21 4.98 15.59
C LEU A 307 9.34 5.09 17.11
N ALA A 308 8.87 6.20 17.70
CA ALA A 308 8.88 6.40 19.16
C ALA A 308 8.02 5.38 19.92
N PHE A 309 7.08 4.68 19.29
CA PHE A 309 6.33 3.59 19.92
C PHE A 309 7.20 2.38 20.26
N ALA A 310 8.27 2.11 19.50
CA ALA A 310 9.18 1.01 19.81
C ALA A 310 9.96 1.17 21.13
N ALA A 311 9.96 2.38 21.70
CA ALA A 311 10.63 2.71 22.96
C ALA A 311 9.68 2.73 24.18
N ARG A 312 8.39 2.46 23.97
CA ARG A 312 7.34 2.43 25.00
C ARG A 312 7.12 1.01 25.49
#